data_c03f88872e3a143cd35d92e5253734c1
#
_entry.id   c03f88872e3a143cd35d92e5253734c1
#
_cell.length_a   1.000
_cell.length_b   1.000
_cell.length_c   1.000
_cell.angle_alpha   90.00
_cell.angle_beta   90.00
_cell.angle_gamma   90.00
#
_symmetry.space_group_name_H-M   'P 1'
#
loop_
_entity.id
_entity.type
_entity.pdbx_description
1 polymer ?
#
loop_
_entity_poly.entity_id
_entity_poly.type
_entity_poly.pdbx_seq_one_letter_code
_entity_poly.pdbx_strand_id
1 'polypeptide(L)'
;MDTETIGEEDWNELQKNLEATIPVYDKINRFATLGQVSKWRRMARGRLPEKGLILEVGCGPGSFAEEVEGRDLVCLDPIPEMLRVAEDRVNKIRKAKGFTEVEFVEGKAELLPFAENKFDAVCSLFSFRDWYDKKEGLRQVYRVLKPGSPIIIVDPAKMNKGHGLLGWLWMRIWVGSYAKIVCKQDDHPWKWLTKTYVHFGTTKDYIRMLEDVGFENSRAKVIFPGMATIWQAEKPKE
;
A
#
# COMPACT_ATOMS: atom_id res chain seq x y z
N MET A 1 3.64 3.06 22.01
CA MET A 1 2.84 3.76 21.01
C MET A 1 2.24 2.68 20.15
N ASP A 2 0.93 2.65 20.03
CA ASP A 2 0.23 1.62 19.27
C ASP A 2 0.56 1.76 17.78
N THR A 3 1.10 0.71 17.18
CA THR A 3 1.41 0.66 15.74
C THR A 3 0.34 -0.11 14.96
N GLU A 4 -0.67 -0.63 15.66
CA GLU A 4 -1.71 -1.47 15.09
C GLU A 4 -2.91 -0.65 14.60
N THR A 5 -3.27 0.42 15.32
CA THR A 5 -4.46 1.22 15.02
C THR A 5 -4.15 2.71 14.80
N ILE A 6 -5.00 3.36 14.02
CA ILE A 6 -5.06 4.82 13.85
C ILE A 6 -6.38 5.29 14.46
N GLY A 7 -6.37 6.39 15.23
CA GLY A 7 -7.60 6.95 15.79
C GLY A 7 -8.58 7.38 14.68
N GLU A 8 -9.90 7.31 14.94
CA GLU A 8 -10.93 7.58 13.92
C GLU A 8 -10.83 9.00 13.34
N GLU A 9 -10.57 10.00 14.18
CA GLU A 9 -10.39 11.39 13.72
C GLU A 9 -9.16 11.52 12.83
N ASP A 10 -8.03 10.94 13.25
CA ASP A 10 -6.79 10.94 12.49
C ASP A 10 -6.94 10.19 11.16
N TRP A 11 -7.70 9.08 11.15
CA TRP A 11 -7.95 8.33 9.93
C TRP A 11 -8.84 9.10 8.93
N ASN A 12 -9.89 9.77 9.41
CA ASN A 12 -10.75 10.61 8.57
C ASN A 12 -9.97 11.82 8.01
N GLU A 13 -9.10 12.44 8.79
CA GLU A 13 -8.24 13.53 8.33
C GLU A 13 -7.21 13.01 7.30
N LEU A 14 -6.65 11.83 7.54
CA LEU A 14 -5.74 11.17 6.60
C LEU A 14 -6.37 10.96 5.23
N GLN A 15 -7.62 10.46 5.17
CA GLN A 15 -8.31 10.23 3.90
C GLN A 15 -8.51 11.53 3.11
N LYS A 16 -8.96 12.60 3.76
CA LYS A 16 -9.11 13.92 3.12
C LYS A 16 -7.78 14.43 2.55
N ASN A 17 -6.70 14.23 3.30
CA ASN A 17 -5.37 14.62 2.85
C ASN A 17 -4.87 13.77 1.69
N LEU A 18 -5.15 12.46 1.68
CA LEU A 18 -4.80 11.58 0.58
C LEU A 18 -5.57 11.95 -0.70
N GLU A 19 -6.87 12.22 -0.61
CA GLU A 19 -7.68 12.69 -1.74
C GLU A 19 -7.09 13.97 -2.35
N ALA A 20 -6.70 14.94 -1.53
CA ALA A 20 -6.08 16.18 -1.98
C ALA A 20 -4.71 15.97 -2.67
N THR A 21 -4.08 14.78 -2.52
CA THR A 21 -2.82 14.46 -3.19
C THR A 21 -2.98 14.03 -4.64
N ILE A 22 -4.16 13.61 -5.07
CA ILE A 22 -4.40 12.98 -6.38
C ILE A 22 -3.70 13.70 -7.55
N PRO A 23 -3.82 15.04 -7.71
CA PRO A 23 -3.23 15.73 -8.86
C PRO A 23 -1.70 15.68 -8.94
N VAL A 24 -1.05 15.40 -7.81
CA VAL A 24 0.42 15.45 -7.68
C VAL A 24 1.00 14.14 -7.12
N TYR A 25 0.17 13.13 -6.92
CA TYR A 25 0.50 11.87 -6.25
C TYR A 25 1.76 11.20 -6.83
N ASP A 26 1.75 10.89 -8.13
CA ASP A 26 2.88 10.21 -8.76
C ASP A 26 4.15 11.07 -8.78
N LYS A 27 4.01 12.38 -8.96
CA LYS A 27 5.14 13.31 -8.99
C LYS A 27 5.88 13.35 -7.66
N ILE A 28 5.12 13.46 -6.55
CA ILE A 28 5.72 13.49 -5.22
C ILE A 28 6.25 12.12 -4.81
N ASN A 29 5.53 11.04 -5.09
CA ASN A 29 6.03 9.69 -4.82
C ASN A 29 7.33 9.40 -5.56
N ARG A 30 7.43 9.79 -6.83
CA ARG A 30 8.68 9.65 -7.60
C ARG A 30 9.83 10.42 -6.96
N PHE A 31 9.57 11.64 -6.50
CA PHE A 31 10.58 12.46 -5.83
C PHE A 31 10.96 11.87 -4.46
N ALA A 32 9.97 11.56 -3.62
CA ALA A 32 10.17 11.02 -2.28
C ALA A 32 10.97 9.70 -2.29
N THR A 33 10.82 8.90 -3.34
CA THR A 33 11.51 7.62 -3.50
C THR A 33 12.77 7.69 -4.35
N LEU A 34 13.25 8.89 -4.69
CA LEU A 34 14.38 9.10 -5.61
C LEU A 34 14.20 8.34 -6.94
N GLY A 35 12.96 8.29 -7.46
CA GLY A 35 12.61 7.57 -8.69
C GLY A 35 12.55 6.05 -8.56
N GLN A 36 12.75 5.49 -7.36
CA GLN A 36 12.81 4.02 -7.17
C GLN A 36 11.42 3.37 -7.13
N VAL A 37 10.34 4.14 -7.00
CA VAL A 37 8.97 3.60 -6.82
C VAL A 37 8.57 2.59 -7.90
N SER A 38 8.87 2.86 -9.18
CA SER A 38 8.58 1.93 -10.29
C SER A 38 9.39 0.62 -10.19
N LYS A 39 10.63 0.69 -9.70
CA LYS A 39 11.43 -0.52 -9.43
C LYS A 39 10.82 -1.34 -8.31
N TRP A 40 10.34 -0.71 -7.25
CA TRP A 40 9.71 -1.40 -6.13
C TRP A 40 8.39 -2.05 -6.54
N ARG A 41 7.56 -1.37 -7.35
CA ARG A 41 6.35 -1.94 -7.95
C ARG A 41 6.66 -3.18 -8.81
N ARG A 42 7.69 -3.11 -9.68
CA ARG A 42 8.13 -4.29 -10.46
C ARG A 42 8.59 -5.44 -9.57
N MET A 43 9.27 -5.15 -8.47
CA MET A 43 9.68 -6.19 -7.50
C MET A 43 8.48 -6.83 -6.80
N ALA A 44 7.43 -6.08 -6.48
CA ALA A 44 6.19 -6.61 -5.95
C ALA A 44 5.47 -7.48 -6.98
N ARG A 45 5.31 -6.96 -8.21
CA ARG A 45 4.68 -7.68 -9.32
C ARG A 45 5.36 -9.04 -9.60
N GLY A 46 6.69 -9.09 -9.54
CA GLY A 46 7.45 -10.33 -9.72
C GLY A 46 7.26 -11.38 -8.62
N ARG A 47 6.52 -11.06 -7.54
CA ARG A 47 6.17 -11.98 -6.46
C ARG A 47 4.73 -12.47 -6.53
N LEU A 48 3.92 -11.84 -7.37
CA LEU A 48 2.56 -12.27 -7.64
C LEU A 48 2.56 -13.52 -8.53
N PRO A 49 1.59 -14.43 -8.39
CA PRO A 49 1.45 -15.56 -9.29
C PRO A 49 1.23 -15.07 -10.73
N GLU A 50 1.65 -15.88 -11.70
CA GLU A 50 1.52 -15.51 -13.13
C GLU A 50 0.07 -15.47 -13.60
N LYS A 51 -0.80 -16.24 -12.97
CA LYS A 51 -2.23 -16.36 -13.28
C LYS A 51 -3.04 -16.33 -11.99
N GLY A 52 -4.32 -16.04 -12.13
CA GLY A 52 -5.28 -16.03 -11.03
C GLY A 52 -5.81 -14.65 -10.74
N LEU A 53 -6.73 -14.58 -9.79
CA LEU A 53 -7.39 -13.36 -9.34
C LEU A 53 -6.62 -12.71 -8.21
N ILE A 54 -6.20 -11.48 -8.40
CA ILE A 54 -5.41 -10.71 -7.44
C ILE A 54 -6.26 -9.60 -6.84
N LEU A 55 -6.14 -9.36 -5.55
CA LEU A 55 -6.70 -8.18 -4.88
C LEU A 55 -5.58 -7.20 -4.53
N GLU A 56 -5.71 -5.96 -4.98
CA GLU A 56 -4.92 -4.83 -4.48
C GLU A 56 -5.73 -4.05 -3.45
N VAL A 57 -5.24 -4.01 -2.20
CA VAL A 57 -5.88 -3.28 -1.08
C VAL A 57 -5.20 -1.93 -0.89
N GLY A 58 -5.98 -0.85 -1.04
CA GLY A 58 -5.49 0.52 -1.05
C GLY A 58 -4.80 0.84 -2.37
N CYS A 59 -5.52 0.68 -3.49
CA CYS A 59 -4.94 0.87 -4.82
C CYS A 59 -4.62 2.34 -5.16
N GLY A 60 -5.21 3.29 -4.40
CA GLY A 60 -5.07 4.71 -4.68
C GLY A 60 -5.49 5.05 -6.13
N PRO A 61 -4.76 5.93 -6.82
CA PRO A 61 -5.08 6.30 -8.20
C PRO A 61 -4.62 5.26 -9.24
N GLY A 62 -4.47 3.98 -8.86
CA GLY A 62 -4.20 2.87 -9.76
C GLY A 62 -2.77 2.76 -10.28
N SER A 63 -1.82 3.40 -9.63
CA SER A 63 -0.43 3.46 -10.11
C SER A 63 0.30 2.11 -10.15
N PHE A 64 -0.10 1.13 -9.35
CA PHE A 64 0.44 -0.23 -9.44
C PHE A 64 -0.44 -1.10 -10.35
N ALA A 65 -1.77 -0.96 -10.25
CA ALA A 65 -2.73 -1.70 -11.07
C ALA A 65 -2.45 -1.58 -12.58
N GLU A 66 -2.00 -0.41 -13.05
CA GLU A 66 -1.62 -0.19 -14.46
C GLU A 66 -0.41 -1.03 -14.90
N GLU A 67 0.45 -1.42 -13.96
CA GLU A 67 1.64 -2.25 -14.21
C GLU A 67 1.36 -3.77 -14.11
N VAL A 68 0.19 -4.18 -13.58
CA VAL A 68 -0.19 -5.61 -13.42
C VAL A 68 -0.81 -6.14 -14.71
N GLU A 69 0.01 -6.73 -15.55
CA GLU A 69 -0.39 -7.25 -16.86
C GLU A 69 -0.72 -8.74 -16.82
N GLY A 70 -1.70 -9.17 -17.65
CA GLY A 70 -2.00 -10.59 -17.89
C GLY A 70 -2.65 -11.33 -16.71
N ARG A 71 -3.14 -10.61 -15.69
CA ARG A 71 -3.80 -11.18 -14.51
C ARG A 71 -5.17 -10.54 -14.32
N ASP A 72 -6.10 -11.29 -13.75
CA ASP A 72 -7.36 -10.71 -13.29
C ASP A 72 -7.12 -9.94 -11.99
N LEU A 73 -7.65 -8.73 -11.90
CA LEU A 73 -7.34 -7.80 -10.82
C LEU A 73 -8.62 -7.17 -10.28
N VAL A 74 -8.71 -7.13 -8.97
CA VAL A 74 -9.67 -6.33 -8.20
C VAL A 74 -8.89 -5.27 -7.44
N CYS A 75 -9.30 -4.01 -7.55
CA CYS A 75 -8.73 -2.87 -6.85
C CYS A 75 -9.70 -2.38 -5.79
N LEU A 76 -9.25 -2.28 -4.55
CA LEU A 76 -10.05 -1.76 -3.44
C LEU A 76 -9.38 -0.53 -2.84
N ASP A 77 -10.18 0.52 -2.62
CA ASP A 77 -9.73 1.74 -1.94
C ASP A 77 -10.91 2.36 -1.17
N PRO A 78 -10.71 2.96 0.01
CA PRO A 78 -11.79 3.61 0.75
C PRO A 78 -12.15 5.00 0.22
N ILE A 79 -11.38 5.57 -0.72
CA ILE A 79 -11.57 6.93 -1.24
C ILE A 79 -12.18 6.85 -2.64
N PRO A 80 -13.48 7.20 -2.82
CA PRO A 80 -14.15 7.08 -4.11
C PRO A 80 -13.46 7.82 -5.25
N GLU A 81 -12.90 9.01 -4.97
CA GLU A 81 -12.21 9.80 -5.98
C GLU A 81 -10.90 9.15 -6.45
N MET A 82 -10.19 8.44 -5.56
CA MET A 82 -9.04 7.60 -5.94
C MET A 82 -9.45 6.51 -6.91
N LEU A 83 -10.57 5.81 -6.62
CA LEU A 83 -11.10 4.75 -7.49
C LEU A 83 -11.52 5.29 -8.85
N ARG A 84 -12.19 6.44 -8.89
CA ARG A 84 -12.58 7.08 -10.16
C ARG A 84 -11.37 7.35 -11.06
N VAL A 85 -10.31 7.91 -10.48
CA VAL A 85 -9.07 8.17 -11.21
C VAL A 85 -8.37 6.88 -11.63
N ALA A 86 -8.38 5.87 -10.75
CA ALA A 86 -7.79 4.56 -11.05
C ALA A 86 -8.52 3.86 -12.20
N GLU A 87 -9.85 3.89 -12.21
CA GLU A 87 -10.67 3.27 -13.25
C GLU A 87 -10.38 3.88 -14.62
N ASP A 88 -10.44 5.21 -14.73
CA ASP A 88 -10.14 5.93 -15.96
C ASP A 88 -8.73 5.60 -16.50
N ARG A 89 -7.76 5.57 -15.61
CA ARG A 89 -6.34 5.35 -15.93
C ARG A 89 -6.06 3.90 -16.33
N VAL A 90 -6.47 2.97 -15.49
CA VAL A 90 -6.10 1.55 -15.62
C VAL A 90 -6.84 0.89 -16.76
N ASN A 91 -8.17 1.10 -16.86
CA ASN A 91 -8.97 0.46 -17.91
C ASN A 91 -8.58 0.97 -19.30
N LYS A 92 -8.23 2.25 -19.42
CA LYS A 92 -7.70 2.80 -20.68
C LYS A 92 -6.44 2.07 -21.15
N ILE A 93 -5.50 1.83 -20.23
CA ILE A 93 -4.22 1.16 -20.56
C ILE A 93 -4.46 -0.32 -20.85
N ARG A 94 -5.28 -0.99 -20.03
CA ARG A 94 -5.58 -2.42 -20.20
C ARG A 94 -6.33 -2.71 -21.49
N LYS A 95 -7.32 -1.89 -21.84
CA LYS A 95 -8.05 -1.98 -23.10
C LYS A 95 -7.11 -1.81 -24.31
N ALA A 96 -6.20 -0.86 -24.25
CA ALA A 96 -5.21 -0.65 -25.33
C ALA A 96 -4.26 -1.85 -25.53
N LYS A 97 -4.07 -2.66 -24.48
CA LYS A 97 -3.21 -3.86 -24.48
C LYS A 97 -4.00 -5.17 -24.67
N GLY A 98 -5.33 -5.13 -24.79
CA GLY A 98 -6.17 -6.31 -24.91
C GLY A 98 -6.31 -7.15 -23.66
N PHE A 99 -6.14 -6.56 -22.46
CA PHE A 99 -6.35 -7.22 -21.18
C PHE A 99 -7.79 -7.06 -20.69
N THR A 100 -8.21 -7.95 -19.79
CA THR A 100 -9.48 -7.85 -19.05
C THR A 100 -9.57 -6.55 -18.26
N GLU A 101 -10.76 -6.01 -18.11
CA GLU A 101 -11.02 -4.85 -17.26
C GLU A 101 -10.78 -5.21 -15.80
N VAL A 102 -10.48 -4.19 -14.98
CA VAL A 102 -10.30 -4.31 -13.54
C VAL A 102 -11.61 -4.00 -12.85
N GLU A 103 -11.97 -4.78 -11.84
CA GLU A 103 -13.06 -4.47 -10.93
C GLU A 103 -12.56 -3.47 -9.88
N PHE A 104 -13.26 -2.34 -9.70
CA PHE A 104 -12.98 -1.33 -8.68
C PHE A 104 -14.07 -1.36 -7.63
N VAL A 105 -13.65 -1.48 -6.36
CA VAL A 105 -14.55 -1.68 -5.21
C VAL A 105 -14.21 -0.67 -4.12
N GLU A 106 -15.21 0.10 -3.71
CA GLU A 106 -15.07 0.96 -2.53
C GLU A 106 -15.12 0.10 -1.27
N GLY A 107 -14.12 0.27 -0.40
CA GLY A 107 -14.05 -0.49 0.84
C GLY A 107 -12.78 -0.28 1.63
N LYS A 108 -12.81 -0.75 2.87
CA LYS A 108 -11.70 -0.69 3.82
C LYS A 108 -11.06 -2.07 3.95
N ALA A 109 -9.76 -2.09 4.29
CA ALA A 109 -9.04 -3.35 4.54
C ALA A 109 -9.68 -4.18 5.67
N GLU A 110 -10.23 -3.51 6.67
CA GLU A 110 -10.84 -4.10 7.86
C GLU A 110 -12.22 -4.71 7.60
N LEU A 111 -12.80 -4.46 6.43
CA LEU A 111 -14.12 -4.99 6.05
C LEU A 111 -14.15 -5.30 4.55
N LEU A 112 -13.42 -6.33 4.14
CA LEU A 112 -13.35 -6.74 2.74
C LEU A 112 -14.68 -7.37 2.28
N PRO A 113 -15.37 -6.80 1.27
CA PRO A 113 -16.68 -7.26 0.82
C PRO A 113 -16.57 -8.48 -0.12
N PHE A 114 -15.71 -9.44 0.20
CA PHE A 114 -15.46 -10.61 -0.62
C PHE A 114 -15.65 -11.91 0.16
N ALA A 115 -15.99 -12.97 -0.56
CA ALA A 115 -16.09 -14.31 -0.02
C ALA A 115 -14.72 -14.83 0.47
N GLU A 116 -14.74 -15.78 1.37
CA GLU A 116 -13.54 -16.52 1.80
C GLU A 116 -12.89 -17.25 0.63
N ASN A 117 -11.57 -17.39 0.68
CA ASN A 117 -10.79 -18.16 -0.29
C ASN A 117 -11.04 -17.75 -1.75
N LYS A 118 -11.25 -16.46 -2.01
CA LYS A 118 -11.53 -15.93 -3.36
C LYS A 118 -10.25 -15.66 -4.17
N PHE A 119 -9.19 -15.14 -3.52
CA PHE A 119 -8.03 -14.57 -4.22
C PHE A 119 -6.81 -15.48 -4.22
N ASP A 120 -6.13 -15.53 -5.35
CA ASP A 120 -4.87 -16.25 -5.55
C ASP A 120 -3.64 -15.45 -5.07
N ALA A 121 -3.80 -14.17 -4.81
CA ALA A 121 -2.85 -13.33 -4.07
C ALA A 121 -3.56 -12.05 -3.60
N VAL A 122 -3.03 -11.46 -2.53
CA VAL A 122 -3.38 -10.10 -2.11
C VAL A 122 -2.10 -9.27 -2.06
N CYS A 123 -2.19 -8.03 -2.51
CA CYS A 123 -1.08 -7.08 -2.38
C CYS A 123 -1.56 -5.73 -1.83
N SER A 124 -0.66 -5.02 -1.16
CA SER A 124 -0.85 -3.65 -0.68
C SER A 124 0.46 -2.88 -0.86
N LEU A 125 0.41 -1.82 -1.66
CA LEU A 125 1.59 -1.04 -1.97
C LEU A 125 1.42 0.41 -1.52
N PHE A 126 2.21 0.80 -0.52
CA PHE A 126 2.22 2.14 0.07
C PHE A 126 0.92 2.56 0.75
N SER A 127 0.09 1.58 1.18
CA SER A 127 -1.18 1.82 1.86
C SER A 127 -1.33 1.09 3.19
N PHE A 128 -0.58 0.00 3.43
CA PHE A 128 -0.71 -0.81 4.64
C PHE A 128 -0.50 0.00 5.93
N ARG A 129 0.47 0.94 5.95
CA ARG A 129 0.72 1.83 7.07
C ARG A 129 -0.49 2.70 7.44
N ASP A 130 -1.34 2.96 6.47
CA ASP A 130 -2.49 3.87 6.57
C ASP A 130 -3.81 3.12 6.86
N TRP A 131 -3.79 1.78 7.03
CA TRP A 131 -4.97 1.02 7.43
C TRP A 131 -5.39 1.40 8.84
N TYR A 132 -6.70 1.51 9.05
CA TYR A 132 -7.31 1.92 10.32
C TYR A 132 -6.93 0.98 11.47
N ASP A 133 -7.16 -0.33 11.29
CA ASP A 133 -6.71 -1.43 12.15
C ASP A 133 -5.96 -2.46 11.28
N LYS A 134 -4.64 -2.43 11.36
CA LYS A 134 -3.78 -3.29 10.54
C LYS A 134 -3.98 -4.77 10.83
N LYS A 135 -4.21 -5.11 12.09
CA LYS A 135 -4.38 -6.51 12.50
C LYS A 135 -5.72 -7.06 12.02
N GLU A 136 -6.80 -6.27 12.11
CA GLU A 136 -8.08 -6.66 11.54
C GLU A 136 -8.02 -6.71 10.01
N GLY A 137 -7.41 -5.74 9.36
CA GLY A 137 -7.18 -5.78 7.92
C GLY A 137 -6.43 -7.03 7.47
N LEU A 138 -5.39 -7.43 8.20
CA LEU A 138 -4.68 -8.68 7.92
C LEU A 138 -5.55 -9.93 8.14
N ARG A 139 -6.45 -9.96 9.14
CA ARG A 139 -7.42 -11.05 9.32
C ARG A 139 -8.37 -11.15 8.13
N GLN A 140 -8.86 -10.01 7.63
CA GLN A 140 -9.71 -9.98 6.45
C GLN A 140 -8.95 -10.46 5.21
N VAL A 141 -7.71 -10.03 5.02
CA VAL A 141 -6.85 -10.54 3.94
C VAL A 141 -6.64 -12.04 4.06
N TYR A 142 -6.34 -12.54 5.26
CA TYR A 142 -6.21 -13.98 5.51
C TYR A 142 -7.47 -14.75 5.14
N ARG A 143 -8.65 -14.22 5.51
CA ARG A 143 -9.95 -14.82 5.20
C ARG A 143 -10.18 -14.95 3.69
N VAL A 144 -9.91 -13.90 2.93
CA VAL A 144 -10.22 -13.88 1.49
C VAL A 144 -9.16 -14.55 0.61
N LEU A 145 -7.95 -14.79 1.13
CA LEU A 145 -6.90 -15.55 0.44
C LEU A 145 -7.24 -17.03 0.39
N LYS A 146 -6.97 -17.66 -0.75
CA LYS A 146 -6.97 -19.14 -0.87
C LYS A 146 -5.85 -19.75 -0.03
N PRO A 147 -6.01 -20.98 0.48
CA PRO A 147 -4.91 -21.72 1.08
C PRO A 147 -3.69 -21.81 0.16
N GLY A 148 -2.49 -21.58 0.72
CA GLY A 148 -1.23 -21.54 -0.02
C GLY A 148 -0.96 -20.27 -0.80
N SER A 149 -1.86 -19.28 -0.75
CA SER A 149 -1.72 -18.02 -1.50
C SER A 149 -0.97 -16.94 -0.73
N PRO A 150 -0.17 -16.11 -1.43
CA PRO A 150 0.66 -15.10 -0.78
C PRO A 150 -0.07 -13.77 -0.54
N ILE A 151 0.38 -13.08 0.53
CA ILE A 151 0.24 -11.65 0.70
C ILE A 151 1.58 -10.96 0.40
N ILE A 152 1.55 -9.84 -0.34
CA ILE A 152 2.72 -9.02 -0.64
C ILE A 152 2.43 -7.59 -0.18
N ILE A 153 3.25 -7.07 0.74
CA ILE A 153 3.16 -5.70 1.23
C ILE A 153 4.44 -4.96 0.82
N VAL A 154 4.31 -3.76 0.29
CA VAL A 154 5.42 -2.84 0.05
C VAL A 154 5.13 -1.53 0.73
N ASP A 155 5.88 -1.20 1.75
CA ASP A 155 5.65 0.04 2.50
C ASP A 155 6.94 0.57 3.14
N PRO A 156 7.02 1.86 3.49
CA PRO A 156 8.01 2.34 4.44
C PRO A 156 7.86 1.67 5.81
N ALA A 157 8.97 1.40 6.45
CA ALA A 157 9.01 0.95 7.84
C ALA A 157 9.97 1.81 8.65
N LYS A 158 9.74 1.90 9.95
CA LYS A 158 10.76 2.48 10.82
C LYS A 158 12.03 1.65 10.73
N MET A 159 13.12 2.31 10.43
CA MET A 159 14.44 1.69 10.54
C MET A 159 14.73 1.45 12.03
N ASN A 160 15.45 0.37 12.32
CA ASN A 160 15.85 0.03 13.70
C ASN A 160 16.54 1.21 14.40
N LYS A 161 16.51 1.20 15.75
CA LYS A 161 16.99 2.27 16.65
C LYS A 161 18.23 3.01 16.12
N GLY A 162 18.08 4.32 15.91
CA GLY A 162 19.15 5.22 15.44
C GLY A 162 18.92 5.81 14.04
N HIS A 163 18.32 5.10 13.12
CA HIS A 163 18.05 5.60 11.76
C HIS A 163 16.65 6.23 11.59
N GLY A 164 15.77 6.07 12.57
CA GLY A 164 14.44 6.67 12.55
C GLY A 164 14.46 8.19 12.46
N LEU A 165 15.43 8.83 13.12
CA LEU A 165 15.64 10.28 13.04
C LEU A 165 16.03 10.73 11.63
N LEU A 166 16.92 9.98 10.96
CA LEU A 166 17.34 10.28 9.58
C LEU A 166 16.18 10.13 8.60
N GLY A 167 15.36 9.09 8.73
CA GLY A 167 14.15 8.89 7.93
C GLY A 167 13.13 10.00 8.16
N TRP A 168 12.92 10.40 9.42
CA TRP A 168 12.05 11.51 9.77
C TRP A 168 12.56 12.86 9.21
N LEU A 169 13.88 13.14 9.33
CA LEU A 169 14.49 14.33 8.73
C LEU A 169 14.36 14.34 7.21
N TRP A 170 14.56 13.18 6.55
CA TRP A 170 14.35 13.04 5.12
C TRP A 170 12.92 13.39 4.73
N MET A 171 11.94 12.80 5.40
CA MET A 171 10.52 13.05 5.13
C MET A 171 10.17 14.53 5.38
N ARG A 172 10.59 15.10 6.50
CA ARG A 172 10.24 16.46 6.91
C ARG A 172 10.94 17.54 6.07
N ILE A 173 12.24 17.40 5.84
CA ILE A 173 13.03 18.44 5.17
C ILE A 173 12.96 18.26 3.67
N TRP A 174 13.31 17.09 3.15
CA TRP A 174 13.45 16.87 1.73
C TRP A 174 12.09 16.74 1.02
N VAL A 175 11.28 15.78 1.45
CA VAL A 175 9.97 15.54 0.84
C VAL A 175 9.02 16.71 1.14
N GLY A 176 9.01 17.22 2.37
CA GLY A 176 8.19 18.36 2.77
C GLY A 176 8.50 19.64 1.98
N SER A 177 9.77 19.99 1.81
CA SER A 177 10.16 21.17 1.03
C SER A 177 9.76 21.05 -0.43
N TYR A 178 9.94 19.86 -1.03
CA TYR A 178 9.51 19.63 -2.41
C TYR A 178 7.99 19.66 -2.57
N ALA A 179 7.27 19.04 -1.64
CA ALA A 179 5.80 19.06 -1.65
C ALA A 179 5.24 20.48 -1.53
N LYS A 180 5.85 21.34 -0.69
CA LYS A 180 5.52 22.77 -0.58
C LYS A 180 5.66 23.48 -1.94
N ILE A 181 6.75 23.24 -2.66
CA ILE A 181 7.00 23.84 -3.98
C ILE A 181 5.98 23.34 -5.01
N VAL A 182 5.68 22.05 -5.01
CA VAL A 182 4.79 21.41 -6.00
C VAL A 182 3.33 21.78 -5.75
N CYS A 183 2.90 21.74 -4.49
CA CYS A 183 1.53 22.09 -4.11
C CYS A 183 1.29 23.61 -4.03
N LYS A 184 2.37 24.40 -4.05
CA LYS A 184 2.33 25.89 -3.89
C LYS A 184 1.61 26.34 -2.61
N GLN A 185 1.65 25.54 -1.57
CA GLN A 185 0.99 25.77 -0.30
C GLN A 185 1.91 25.35 0.85
N ASP A 186 1.87 26.12 1.94
CA ASP A 186 2.58 25.76 3.17
C ASP A 186 1.92 24.59 3.89
N ASP A 187 0.61 24.49 3.80
CA ASP A 187 -0.19 23.40 4.34
C ASP A 187 -0.54 22.40 3.22
N HIS A 188 0.41 21.55 2.93
CA HIS A 188 0.29 20.53 1.88
C HIS A 188 0.01 19.15 2.49
N PRO A 189 -0.73 18.27 1.81
CA PRO A 189 -1.16 16.97 2.34
C PRO A 189 0.00 16.08 2.82
N TRP A 190 1.19 16.21 2.25
CA TRP A 190 2.37 15.43 2.65
C TRP A 190 2.93 15.77 4.05
N LYS A 191 2.51 16.86 4.68
CA LYS A 191 2.82 17.09 6.11
C LYS A 191 2.25 15.98 6.98
N TRP A 192 1.13 15.39 6.56
CA TRP A 192 0.49 14.29 7.26
C TRP A 192 1.37 13.04 7.34
N LEU A 193 2.13 12.72 6.28
CA LEU A 193 3.09 11.62 6.30
C LEU A 193 4.14 11.76 7.42
N THR A 194 4.54 12.98 7.76
CA THR A 194 5.45 13.23 8.88
C THR A 194 4.77 13.03 10.23
N LYS A 195 3.47 13.35 10.34
CA LYS A 195 2.69 13.08 11.56
C LYS A 195 2.46 11.59 11.75
N THR A 196 2.08 10.87 10.70
CA THR A 196 1.79 9.43 10.76
C THR A 196 3.03 8.56 10.89
N TYR A 197 4.23 9.07 10.57
CA TYR A 197 5.48 8.31 10.71
C TYR A 197 5.71 7.76 12.13
N VAL A 198 5.19 8.44 13.17
CA VAL A 198 5.28 7.97 14.54
C VAL A 198 4.52 6.67 14.79
N HIS A 199 3.49 6.40 13.99
CA HIS A 199 2.66 5.18 14.05
C HIS A 199 3.17 4.05 13.15
N PHE A 200 4.24 4.26 12.37
CA PHE A 200 4.80 3.19 11.55
C PHE A 200 5.43 2.12 12.44
N GLY A 201 5.18 0.88 12.12
CA GLY A 201 5.89 -0.25 12.70
C GLY A 201 7.29 -0.42 12.16
N THR A 202 8.12 -1.17 12.86
CA THR A 202 9.39 -1.67 12.33
C THR A 202 9.16 -2.86 11.40
N THR A 203 10.18 -3.22 10.63
CA THR A 203 10.15 -4.44 9.81
C THR A 203 9.76 -5.69 10.62
N LYS A 204 10.22 -5.77 11.88
CA LYS A 204 9.91 -6.90 12.77
C LYS A 204 8.49 -6.86 13.32
N ASP A 205 7.95 -5.67 13.58
CA ASP A 205 6.58 -5.54 14.08
C ASP A 205 5.58 -6.06 13.04
N TYR A 206 5.80 -5.73 11.77
CA TYR A 206 4.92 -6.22 10.69
C TYR A 206 5.07 -7.71 10.41
N ILE A 207 6.26 -8.29 10.58
CA ILE A 207 6.44 -9.75 10.54
C ILE A 207 5.60 -10.40 11.66
N ARG A 208 5.70 -9.91 12.90
CA ARG A 208 4.92 -10.44 14.03
C ARG A 208 3.42 -10.33 13.79
N MET A 209 2.94 -9.19 13.25
CA MET A 209 1.51 -9.04 12.94
C MET A 209 1.03 -10.09 11.94
N LEU A 210 1.82 -10.41 10.92
CA LEU A 210 1.51 -11.46 9.95
C LEU A 210 1.45 -12.83 10.65
N GLU A 211 2.46 -13.16 11.45
CA GLU A 211 2.53 -14.43 12.20
C GLU A 211 1.40 -14.55 13.22
N ASP A 212 1.07 -13.48 13.95
CA ASP A 212 -0.03 -13.43 14.93
C ASP A 212 -1.40 -13.71 14.30
N VAL A 213 -1.58 -13.36 13.03
CA VAL A 213 -2.82 -13.62 12.27
C VAL A 213 -2.87 -15.05 11.72
N GLY A 214 -1.74 -15.74 11.68
CA GLY A 214 -1.64 -17.12 11.21
C GLY A 214 -0.99 -17.30 9.85
N PHE A 215 -0.39 -16.25 9.28
CA PHE A 215 0.43 -16.38 8.08
C PHE A 215 1.73 -17.12 8.40
N GLU A 216 2.18 -17.90 7.45
CA GLU A 216 3.45 -18.65 7.50
C GLU A 216 4.47 -18.11 6.48
N ASN A 217 5.71 -18.62 6.57
CA ASN A 217 6.79 -18.24 5.66
C ASN A 217 7.02 -16.72 5.59
N SER A 218 6.73 -16.01 6.69
CA SER A 218 6.83 -14.55 6.78
C SER A 218 8.28 -14.09 6.61
N ARG A 219 8.51 -13.28 5.61
CA ARG A 219 9.84 -12.74 5.29
C ARG A 219 9.77 -11.29 4.87
N ALA A 220 10.84 -10.55 5.15
CA ALA A 220 10.96 -9.17 4.77
C ALA A 220 12.28 -8.89 4.08
N LYS A 221 12.26 -8.02 3.09
CA LYS A 221 13.43 -7.52 2.39
C LYS A 221 13.40 -6.00 2.37
N VAL A 222 14.34 -5.38 3.08
CA VAL A 222 14.57 -3.93 2.97
C VAL A 222 15.10 -3.63 1.56
N ILE A 223 14.51 -2.63 0.90
CA ILE A 223 14.84 -2.27 -0.48
C ILE A 223 15.72 -1.01 -0.47
N PHE A 224 16.75 -1.04 -1.31
CA PHE A 224 17.62 0.11 -1.50
C PHE A 224 16.82 1.37 -1.94
N PRO A 225 17.09 2.54 -1.37
CA PRO A 225 18.14 2.89 -0.40
C PRO A 225 17.77 2.70 1.08
N GLY A 226 16.86 1.80 1.43
CA GLY A 226 16.43 1.54 2.80
C GLY A 226 15.14 2.29 3.20
N MET A 227 14.44 2.87 2.24
CA MET A 227 13.24 3.68 2.46
C MET A 227 11.95 2.87 2.42
N ALA A 228 11.99 1.66 1.90
CA ALA A 228 10.85 0.75 1.86
C ALA A 228 11.30 -0.68 2.15
N THR A 229 10.33 -1.49 2.55
CA THR A 229 10.49 -2.93 2.77
C THR A 229 9.42 -3.66 1.98
N ILE A 230 9.77 -4.82 1.43
CA ILE A 230 8.79 -5.78 0.91
C ILE A 230 8.64 -6.87 1.96
N TRP A 231 7.42 -7.07 2.43
CA TRP A 231 7.03 -8.25 3.22
C TRP A 231 6.28 -9.21 2.31
N GLN A 232 6.49 -10.47 2.57
CA GLN A 232 5.76 -11.56 1.93
C GLN A 232 5.50 -12.64 2.99
N ALA A 233 4.28 -13.15 2.99
CA ALA A 233 3.87 -14.28 3.80
C ALA A 233 2.82 -15.09 3.02
N GLU A 234 2.48 -16.27 3.50
CA GLU A 234 1.57 -17.19 2.82
C GLU A 234 0.50 -17.66 3.80
N LYS A 235 -0.75 -17.77 3.33
CA LYS A 235 -1.78 -18.49 4.08
C LYS A 235 -1.41 -19.99 4.05
N PRO A 236 -1.40 -20.71 5.17
CA PRO A 236 -1.16 -22.15 5.20
C PRO A 236 -1.97 -22.91 4.15
N LYS A 237 -1.44 -24.03 3.67
CA LYS A 237 -2.17 -24.88 2.71
C LYS A 237 -3.30 -25.66 3.34
N GLU A 238 -3.17 -25.95 4.64
CA GLU A 238 -4.19 -26.49 5.57
C GLU A 238 -3.65 -26.45 7.00
#